data_f94a6f1e0c9b30795627d7a5be7a6244
#
_entry.id   f94a6f1e0c9b30795627d7a5be7a6244
#
_cell.length_a   1.000
_cell.length_b   1.000
_cell.length_c   1.000
_cell.angle_alpha   90.00
_cell.angle_beta   90.00
_cell.angle_gamma   90.00
#
_symmetry.space_group_name_H-M   'P 1'
#
loop_
_entity.id
_entity.type
_entity.pdbx_description
1 polymer ?
#
loop_
_entity_poly.entity_id
_entity_poly.type
_entity_poly.pdbx_seq_one_letter_code
_entity_poly.pdbx_strand_id
1 'polypeptide(L)'
;MKIILDMDPGIDDAVALLIALNNPKLDVLAVTAANGNVDVDRSTYNALRIMEAAGKKVIVARGASKPLFKRPIHAAHVHGRDGLGNSNLPRPKIKPNTLHAVKLIESLVKTHKKKEITVIATAPLTNIAMLLEKESSIANRLDNIVVMGGVYGVARGARGNVTPHAEFNFYCDPEAAAIVLNSGASVIAAGLDVTMNPKCAVGKGMLKKISMLGGRTAEVASKILAYPLFRYDVFHLHDVFAVASLLKPSMFRMVDCMVSVDKFGKFRGRCVTTLKKDHVKVCSSVDNKKFVKFVLHGLKQHGS
;
A
#
# COMPACT_ATOMS: atom_id res chain seq x y z
N MET A 1 -5.29 -12.75 -11.19
CA MET A 1 -5.52 -11.30 -11.35
C MET A 1 -4.16 -10.65 -11.57
N LYS A 2 -3.99 -9.86 -12.64
CA LYS A 2 -2.77 -9.10 -12.88
C LYS A 2 -2.78 -7.83 -12.06
N ILE A 3 -1.69 -7.59 -11.33
CA ILE A 3 -1.57 -6.41 -10.49
C ILE A 3 -0.25 -5.69 -10.69
N ILE A 4 -0.25 -4.39 -10.42
CA ILE A 4 0.92 -3.56 -10.22
C ILE A 4 0.85 -3.03 -8.79
N LEU A 5 1.95 -3.10 -8.05
CA LEU A 5 2.07 -2.55 -6.71
C LEU A 5 2.83 -1.23 -6.76
N ASP A 6 2.20 -0.12 -6.37
CA ASP A 6 2.84 1.20 -6.26
C ASP A 6 3.03 1.51 -4.77
N MET A 7 4.28 1.51 -4.31
CA MET A 7 4.64 1.39 -2.89
C MET A 7 5.79 2.32 -2.51
N ASP A 8 5.93 2.59 -1.22
CA ASP A 8 7.10 3.26 -0.63
C ASP A 8 7.74 2.40 0.49
N PRO A 9 8.26 1.19 0.15
CA PRO A 9 8.46 0.08 1.07
C PRO A 9 8.98 0.45 2.45
N GLY A 10 8.01 0.56 3.38
CA GLY A 10 8.12 0.55 4.82
C GLY A 10 7.91 -0.86 5.37
N ILE A 11 7.64 -0.94 6.67
CA ILE A 11 7.48 -2.22 7.39
C ILE A 11 6.20 -2.94 6.96
N ASP A 12 5.07 -2.26 6.88
CA ASP A 12 3.77 -2.81 6.48
C ASP A 12 3.67 -3.04 4.98
N ASP A 13 4.25 -2.14 4.15
CA ASP A 13 4.47 -2.39 2.72
C ASP A 13 5.22 -3.69 2.48
N ALA A 14 6.29 -3.95 3.24
CA ALA A 14 7.07 -5.17 3.10
C ALA A 14 6.20 -6.42 3.34
N VAL A 15 5.35 -6.40 4.35
CA VAL A 15 4.42 -7.51 4.63
C VAL A 15 3.38 -7.64 3.53
N ALA A 16 2.83 -6.51 3.04
CA ALA A 16 1.87 -6.50 1.93
C ALA A 16 2.47 -7.06 0.64
N LEU A 17 3.71 -6.65 0.30
CA LEU A 17 4.46 -7.14 -0.85
C LEU A 17 4.72 -8.65 -0.74
N LEU A 18 5.18 -9.12 0.43
CA LEU A 18 5.43 -10.55 0.67
C LEU A 18 4.16 -11.39 0.50
N ILE A 19 3.01 -10.92 1.03
CA ILE A 19 1.72 -11.59 0.88
C ILE A 19 1.30 -11.61 -0.59
N ALA A 20 1.43 -10.48 -1.30
CA ALA A 20 1.06 -10.40 -2.71
C ALA A 20 1.90 -11.35 -3.58
N LEU A 21 3.22 -11.36 -3.40
CA LEU A 21 4.16 -12.21 -4.13
C LEU A 21 4.01 -13.71 -3.83
N ASN A 22 3.48 -14.05 -2.66
CA ASN A 22 3.29 -15.43 -2.23
C ASN A 22 1.90 -15.98 -2.59
N ASN A 23 0.99 -15.14 -3.06
CA ASN A 23 -0.38 -15.54 -3.36
C ASN A 23 -0.54 -15.98 -4.81
N PRO A 24 -0.89 -17.27 -5.09
CA PRO A 24 -0.98 -17.79 -6.45
C PRO A 24 -2.11 -17.20 -7.29
N LYS A 25 -3.04 -16.45 -6.67
CA LYS A 25 -4.11 -15.76 -7.40
C LYS A 25 -3.67 -14.41 -7.98
N LEU A 26 -2.51 -13.90 -7.55
CA LEU A 26 -1.95 -12.64 -8.01
C LEU A 26 -0.78 -12.89 -8.96
N ASP A 27 -0.88 -12.31 -10.14
CA ASP A 27 0.21 -12.17 -11.09
C ASP A 27 0.77 -10.74 -10.95
N VAL A 28 1.85 -10.61 -10.18
CA VAL A 28 2.49 -9.32 -9.91
C VAL A 28 3.36 -8.94 -11.10
N LEU A 29 2.86 -8.07 -11.96
CA LEU A 29 3.55 -7.63 -13.18
C LEU A 29 4.75 -6.73 -12.88
N ALA A 30 4.59 -5.84 -11.90
CA ALA A 30 5.63 -4.89 -11.51
C ALA A 30 5.40 -4.37 -10.08
N VAL A 31 6.49 -3.91 -9.46
CA VAL A 31 6.49 -3.05 -8.28
C VAL A 31 7.05 -1.69 -8.70
N THR A 32 6.31 -0.62 -8.46
CA THR A 32 6.76 0.75 -8.68
C THR A 32 6.98 1.44 -7.34
N ALA A 33 8.11 2.13 -7.22
CA ALA A 33 8.48 2.78 -5.98
C ALA A 33 8.16 4.28 -6.02
N ALA A 34 7.69 4.82 -4.92
CA ALA A 34 7.43 6.25 -4.73
C ALA A 34 8.19 6.78 -3.53
N ASN A 35 8.25 8.11 -3.42
CA ASN A 35 8.65 8.78 -2.20
C ASN A 35 7.50 8.74 -1.17
N GLY A 36 7.81 8.48 0.07
CA GLY A 36 6.83 8.43 1.17
C GLY A 36 7.51 8.08 2.49
N ASN A 37 7.35 6.88 3.02
CA ASN A 37 7.97 6.40 4.26
C ASN A 37 9.48 6.68 4.32
N VAL A 38 10.14 6.51 3.16
CA VAL A 38 11.54 6.86 2.91
C VAL A 38 11.67 7.53 1.55
N ASP A 39 12.86 8.04 1.20
CA ASP A 39 13.12 8.57 -0.14
C ASP A 39 12.95 7.48 -1.21
N VAL A 40 12.69 7.90 -2.46
CA VAL A 40 12.38 6.99 -3.57
C VAL A 40 13.52 6.02 -3.90
N ASP A 41 14.76 6.41 -3.69
CA ASP A 41 15.92 5.54 -3.96
C ASP A 41 15.96 4.41 -2.94
N ARG A 42 15.71 4.72 -1.68
CA ARG A 42 15.58 3.74 -0.61
C ARG A 42 14.34 2.88 -0.77
N SER A 43 13.19 3.45 -1.16
CA SER A 43 11.97 2.71 -1.50
C SER A 43 12.23 1.68 -2.60
N THR A 44 12.89 2.10 -3.69
CA THR A 44 13.27 1.21 -4.80
C THR A 44 14.21 0.10 -4.32
N TYR A 45 15.21 0.46 -3.55
CA TYR A 45 16.18 -0.48 -3.00
C TYR A 45 15.53 -1.49 -2.04
N ASN A 46 14.62 -1.03 -1.20
CA ASN A 46 13.88 -1.88 -0.26
C ASN A 46 12.98 -2.88 -0.97
N ALA A 47 12.26 -2.47 -2.04
CA ALA A 47 11.48 -3.40 -2.85
C ALA A 47 12.35 -4.54 -3.38
N LEU A 48 13.51 -4.23 -3.95
CA LEU A 48 14.47 -5.23 -4.44
C LEU A 48 14.98 -6.16 -3.32
N ARG A 49 15.33 -5.61 -2.15
CA ARG A 49 15.79 -6.39 -0.98
C ARG A 49 14.75 -7.39 -0.49
N ILE A 50 13.49 -6.93 -0.36
CA ILE A 50 12.38 -7.77 0.10
C ILE A 50 12.17 -8.93 -0.88
N MET A 51 12.11 -8.63 -2.17
CA MET A 51 11.88 -9.65 -3.20
C MET A 51 13.00 -10.69 -3.25
N GLU A 52 14.27 -10.28 -3.27
CA GLU A 52 15.39 -11.23 -3.30
C GLU A 52 15.43 -12.07 -2.02
N ALA A 53 15.24 -11.46 -0.84
CA ALA A 53 15.21 -12.19 0.42
C ALA A 53 14.09 -13.25 0.45
N ALA A 54 12.94 -12.93 -0.17
CA ALA A 54 11.82 -13.88 -0.31
C ALA A 54 12.01 -14.88 -1.45
N GLY A 55 13.10 -14.80 -2.23
CA GLY A 55 13.34 -15.67 -3.38
C GLY A 55 12.38 -15.41 -4.55
N LYS A 56 11.89 -14.19 -4.68
CA LYS A 56 10.95 -13.75 -5.74
C LYS A 56 11.66 -12.84 -6.74
N LYS A 57 11.13 -12.76 -7.95
CA LYS A 57 11.68 -11.93 -9.02
C LYS A 57 10.54 -11.25 -9.79
N VAL A 58 10.45 -9.94 -9.65
CA VAL A 58 9.48 -9.09 -10.34
C VAL A 58 10.19 -7.81 -10.81
N ILE A 59 9.69 -7.16 -11.84
CA ILE A 59 10.22 -5.88 -12.31
C ILE A 59 10.00 -4.82 -11.23
N VAL A 60 11.06 -4.08 -10.84
CA VAL A 60 10.96 -2.91 -9.97
C VAL A 60 11.34 -1.67 -10.74
N ALA A 61 10.54 -0.61 -10.67
CA ALA A 61 10.84 0.67 -11.29
C ALA A 61 10.82 1.81 -10.26
N ARG A 62 11.80 2.71 -10.39
CA ARG A 62 11.89 3.95 -9.63
C ARG A 62 10.85 4.94 -10.13
N GLY A 63 10.10 5.58 -9.24
CA GLY A 63 9.09 6.58 -9.56
C GLY A 63 9.42 7.98 -9.06
N ALA A 64 8.37 8.72 -8.68
CA ALA A 64 8.45 10.10 -8.24
C ALA A 64 9.29 10.25 -6.97
N SER A 65 10.23 11.20 -6.99
CA SER A 65 11.12 11.49 -5.87
C SER A 65 10.56 12.49 -4.87
N LYS A 66 9.42 13.10 -5.21
CA LYS A 66 8.74 14.11 -4.37
C LYS A 66 7.26 14.14 -4.70
N PRO A 67 6.41 14.62 -3.79
CA PRO A 67 5.01 14.94 -4.07
C PRO A 67 4.86 15.95 -5.21
N LEU A 68 3.67 16.06 -5.81
CA LEU A 68 3.41 16.96 -6.95
C LEU A 68 3.81 18.40 -6.62
N PHE A 69 3.39 18.92 -5.47
CA PHE A 69 3.62 20.32 -5.11
C PHE A 69 4.28 20.52 -3.74
N LYS A 70 4.29 19.50 -2.88
CA LYS A 70 4.80 19.62 -1.51
C LYS A 70 6.25 19.19 -1.40
N ARG A 71 6.89 19.55 -0.29
CA ARG A 71 8.19 18.95 0.07
C ARG A 71 8.00 17.53 0.59
N PRO A 72 8.94 16.62 0.32
CA PRO A 72 8.92 15.27 0.87
C PRO A 72 8.87 15.29 2.41
N ILE A 73 8.11 14.36 2.96
CA ILE A 73 8.06 14.05 4.39
C ILE A 73 8.30 12.56 4.51
N HIS A 74 9.11 12.13 5.48
CA HIS A 74 9.46 10.74 5.70
C HIS A 74 9.10 10.28 7.10
N ALA A 75 8.89 8.97 7.25
CA ALA A 75 8.45 8.33 8.49
C ALA A 75 9.53 7.40 9.08
N ALA A 76 10.82 7.78 8.99
CA ALA A 76 11.93 6.99 9.54
C ALA A 76 11.81 6.71 11.05
N HIS A 77 11.09 7.56 11.79
CA HIS A 77 10.81 7.35 13.22
C HIS A 77 9.89 6.14 13.46
N VAL A 78 9.07 5.75 12.48
CA VAL A 78 8.19 4.57 12.51
C VAL A 78 8.91 3.36 11.90
N HIS A 79 9.48 3.54 10.69
CA HIS A 79 9.97 2.42 9.88
C HIS A 79 11.45 2.10 10.07
N GLY A 80 12.17 2.84 10.93
CA GLY A 80 13.62 2.69 11.10
C GLY A 80 14.41 3.45 10.03
N ARG A 81 15.73 3.56 10.24
CA ARG A 81 16.61 4.33 9.34
C ARG A 81 16.69 3.77 7.93
N ASP A 82 16.57 2.44 7.78
CA ASP A 82 16.58 1.75 6.49
C ASP A 82 15.18 1.63 5.87
N GLY A 83 14.12 2.02 6.59
CA GLY A 83 12.73 1.86 6.20
C GLY A 83 12.17 0.45 6.45
N LEU A 84 12.99 -0.53 6.77
CA LEU A 84 12.63 -1.94 6.96
C LEU A 84 12.88 -2.44 8.38
N GLY A 85 12.67 -1.57 9.39
CA GLY A 85 12.86 -1.93 10.78
C GLY A 85 14.32 -2.26 11.13
N ASN A 86 15.28 -1.64 10.46
CA ASN A 86 16.72 -1.94 10.63
C ASN A 86 17.01 -3.46 10.56
N SER A 87 16.27 -4.17 9.71
CA SER A 87 16.27 -5.63 9.61
C SER A 87 17.55 -6.23 9.01
N ASN A 88 18.46 -5.37 8.52
CA ASN A 88 19.71 -5.77 7.90
C ASN A 88 19.58 -6.82 6.79
N LEU A 89 18.49 -6.75 6.01
CA LEU A 89 18.35 -7.61 4.84
C LEU A 89 19.55 -7.42 3.89
N PRO A 90 20.01 -8.47 3.19
CA PRO A 90 21.13 -8.38 2.27
C PRO A 90 20.96 -7.30 1.21
N ARG A 91 22.07 -6.83 0.66
CA ARG A 91 22.04 -5.93 -0.50
C ARG A 91 21.49 -6.68 -1.72
N PRO A 92 20.57 -6.09 -2.49
CA PRO A 92 20.04 -6.76 -3.65
C PRO A 92 21.10 -6.82 -4.76
N LYS A 93 21.11 -7.93 -5.48
CA LYS A 93 21.92 -8.14 -6.69
C LYS A 93 21.18 -7.67 -7.95
N ILE A 94 19.85 -7.71 -7.93
CA ILE A 94 18.98 -7.26 -9.01
C ILE A 94 19.01 -5.73 -9.06
N LYS A 95 19.04 -5.20 -10.29
CA LYS A 95 18.95 -3.75 -10.53
C LYS A 95 17.50 -3.38 -10.85
N PRO A 96 17.07 -2.14 -10.55
CA PRO A 96 15.77 -1.66 -10.96
C PRO A 96 15.70 -1.51 -12.50
N ASN A 97 14.48 -1.51 -13.02
CA ASN A 97 14.22 -1.19 -14.41
C ASN A 97 14.63 0.24 -14.73
N THR A 98 15.09 0.50 -15.92
CA THR A 98 15.51 1.84 -16.36
C THR A 98 14.35 2.79 -16.66
N LEU A 99 13.15 2.26 -16.90
CA LEU A 99 11.96 3.07 -17.09
C LEU A 99 11.51 3.68 -15.76
N HIS A 100 11.07 4.94 -15.80
CA HIS A 100 10.35 5.56 -14.69
C HIS A 100 9.02 4.84 -14.43
N ALA A 101 8.59 4.73 -13.17
CA ALA A 101 7.36 4.05 -12.75
C ALA A 101 6.13 4.39 -13.60
N VAL A 102 5.88 5.68 -13.84
CA VAL A 102 4.75 6.17 -14.65
C VAL A 102 4.78 5.58 -16.07
N LYS A 103 5.96 5.55 -16.69
CA LYS A 103 6.14 4.98 -18.03
C LYS A 103 5.94 3.47 -18.06
N LEU A 104 6.41 2.78 -17.03
CA LEU A 104 6.24 1.32 -16.89
C LEU A 104 4.76 0.96 -16.71
N ILE A 105 4.05 1.65 -15.81
CA ILE A 105 2.61 1.41 -15.59
C ILE A 105 1.83 1.70 -16.88
N GLU A 106 2.10 2.84 -17.53
CA GLU A 106 1.48 3.21 -18.82
C GLU A 106 1.64 2.10 -19.87
N SER A 107 2.88 1.63 -20.05
CA SER A 107 3.21 0.57 -21.00
C SER A 107 2.45 -0.72 -20.70
N LEU A 108 2.49 -1.17 -19.44
CA LEU A 108 1.80 -2.40 -19.02
C LEU A 108 0.28 -2.28 -19.23
N VAL A 109 -0.34 -1.16 -18.85
CA VAL A 109 -1.79 -0.97 -19.01
C VAL A 109 -2.18 -0.88 -20.49
N LYS A 110 -1.34 -0.29 -21.37
CA LYS A 110 -1.62 -0.18 -22.82
C LYS A 110 -1.45 -1.51 -23.55
N THR A 111 -0.52 -2.35 -23.12
CA THR A 111 -0.24 -3.66 -23.76
C THR A 111 -1.17 -4.78 -23.32
N HIS A 112 -1.88 -4.62 -22.22
CA HIS A 112 -2.86 -5.58 -21.73
C HIS A 112 -4.29 -5.20 -22.13
N LYS A 113 -5.21 -6.16 -22.02
CA LYS A 113 -6.63 -5.92 -22.30
C LYS A 113 -7.21 -4.90 -21.30
N LYS A 114 -8.23 -4.16 -21.77
CA LYS A 114 -8.98 -3.26 -20.89
C LYS A 114 -9.57 -4.02 -19.70
N LYS A 115 -9.49 -3.45 -18.49
CA LYS A 115 -9.97 -4.06 -17.24
C LYS A 115 -9.26 -5.37 -16.84
N GLU A 116 -8.02 -5.54 -17.25
CA GLU A 116 -7.23 -6.73 -16.89
C GLU A 116 -6.25 -6.46 -15.74
N ILE A 117 -5.84 -5.20 -15.56
CA ILE A 117 -4.85 -4.80 -14.54
C ILE A 117 -5.52 -4.00 -13.42
N THR A 118 -5.25 -4.39 -12.18
CA THR A 118 -5.50 -3.58 -10.98
C THR A 118 -4.19 -2.98 -10.47
N VAL A 119 -4.21 -1.70 -10.11
CA VAL A 119 -3.11 -1.07 -9.37
C VAL A 119 -3.44 -1.10 -7.88
N ILE A 120 -2.52 -1.60 -7.05
CA ILE A 120 -2.60 -1.48 -5.58
C ILE A 120 -1.58 -0.42 -5.18
N ALA A 121 -2.05 0.71 -4.68
CA ALA A 121 -1.23 1.85 -4.27
C ALA A 121 -1.24 1.98 -2.75
N THR A 122 -0.07 1.82 -2.14
CA THR A 122 0.15 1.93 -0.69
C THR A 122 1.02 3.13 -0.31
N ALA A 123 1.62 3.79 -1.30
CA ALA A 123 2.38 5.03 -1.19
C ALA A 123 1.50 6.28 -1.36
N PRO A 124 2.04 7.50 -1.13
CA PRO A 124 1.45 8.73 -1.66
C PRO A 124 1.21 8.60 -3.16
N LEU A 125 0.01 8.98 -3.62
CA LEU A 125 -0.52 8.63 -4.95
C LEU A 125 0.15 9.37 -6.13
N THR A 126 1.34 9.91 -5.93
CA THR A 126 2.04 10.78 -6.89
C THR A 126 2.25 10.10 -8.24
N ASN A 127 2.73 8.84 -8.28
CA ASN A 127 2.95 8.12 -9.54
C ASN A 127 1.64 7.93 -10.31
N ILE A 128 0.57 7.57 -9.60
CA ILE A 128 -0.73 7.30 -10.22
C ILE A 128 -1.38 8.60 -10.71
N ALA A 129 -1.27 9.68 -9.92
CA ALA A 129 -1.75 11.00 -10.34
C ALA A 129 -1.03 11.50 -11.59
N MET A 130 0.31 11.44 -11.63
CA MET A 130 1.11 11.79 -12.81
C MET A 130 0.71 10.97 -14.04
N LEU A 131 0.41 9.69 -13.87
CA LEU A 131 -0.06 8.82 -14.96
C LEU A 131 -1.41 9.28 -15.50
N LEU A 132 -2.38 9.57 -14.60
CA LEU A 132 -3.74 9.95 -14.96
C LEU A 132 -3.82 11.37 -15.53
N GLU A 133 -2.98 12.30 -15.08
CA GLU A 133 -2.85 13.64 -15.66
C GLU A 133 -2.26 13.58 -17.08
N LYS A 134 -1.25 12.75 -17.26
CA LYS A 134 -0.62 12.56 -18.58
C LYS A 134 -1.54 11.87 -19.58
N GLU A 135 -2.30 10.88 -19.13
CA GLU A 135 -3.12 10.01 -19.99
C GLU A 135 -4.40 9.57 -19.24
N SER A 136 -5.41 10.42 -19.27
CA SER A 136 -6.67 10.21 -18.52
C SER A 136 -7.43 8.94 -18.95
N SER A 137 -7.23 8.47 -20.20
CA SER A 137 -7.85 7.25 -20.69
C SER A 137 -7.45 5.99 -19.91
N ILE A 138 -6.32 6.02 -19.20
CA ILE A 138 -5.85 4.94 -18.34
C ILE A 138 -6.86 4.62 -17.23
N ALA A 139 -7.57 5.62 -16.69
CA ALA A 139 -8.62 5.41 -15.69
C ALA A 139 -9.66 4.39 -16.13
N ASN A 140 -10.06 4.45 -17.41
CA ASN A 140 -11.03 3.53 -18.01
C ASN A 140 -10.44 2.17 -18.41
N ARG A 141 -9.10 2.06 -18.48
CA ARG A 141 -8.42 0.81 -18.85
C ARG A 141 -8.11 -0.05 -17.64
N LEU A 142 -7.87 0.55 -16.48
CA LEU A 142 -7.66 -0.17 -15.23
C LEU A 142 -8.96 -0.87 -14.78
N ASP A 143 -8.84 -2.07 -14.21
CA ASP A 143 -9.95 -2.73 -13.53
C ASP A 143 -10.30 -1.96 -12.25
N ASN A 144 -9.33 -1.83 -11.34
CA ASN A 144 -9.46 -1.03 -10.14
C ASN A 144 -8.15 -0.30 -9.82
N ILE A 145 -8.25 0.76 -9.02
CA ILE A 145 -7.17 1.32 -8.23
C ILE A 145 -7.51 1.04 -6.76
N VAL A 146 -6.72 0.21 -6.10
CA VAL A 146 -6.90 -0.10 -4.67
C VAL A 146 -5.93 0.75 -3.89
N VAL A 147 -6.43 1.58 -2.99
CA VAL A 147 -5.64 2.58 -2.27
C VAL A 147 -5.57 2.24 -0.79
N MET A 148 -4.36 2.19 -0.21
CA MET A 148 -4.19 2.43 1.22
C MET A 148 -3.91 3.92 1.42
N GLY A 149 -4.80 4.62 2.10
CA GLY A 149 -4.66 6.04 2.37
C GLY A 149 -5.97 6.68 2.81
N GLY A 150 -5.84 7.84 3.40
CA GLY A 150 -6.97 8.64 3.86
C GLY A 150 -7.62 8.18 5.17
N VAL A 151 -8.48 9.05 5.68
CA VAL A 151 -9.43 8.77 6.76
C VAL A 151 -10.76 9.41 6.35
N TYR A 152 -11.75 8.58 6.14
CA TYR A 152 -12.98 8.95 5.45
C TYR A 152 -14.14 9.27 6.41
N GLY A 153 -13.98 8.91 7.70
CA GLY A 153 -15.00 9.13 8.71
C GLY A 153 -16.23 8.22 8.56
N VAL A 154 -16.12 7.12 7.79
CA VAL A 154 -17.19 6.13 7.62
C VAL A 154 -17.26 5.12 8.75
N ALA A 155 -16.19 5.00 9.55
CA ALA A 155 -16.17 4.23 10.79
C ALA A 155 -16.21 5.16 12.00
N ARG A 156 -16.95 4.78 13.04
CA ARG A 156 -17.09 5.57 14.27
C ARG A 156 -15.71 5.78 14.93
N GLY A 157 -15.34 7.04 15.17
CA GLY A 157 -14.12 7.40 15.86
C GLY A 157 -12.85 7.31 15.02
N ALA A 158 -12.96 7.12 13.70
CA ALA A 158 -11.82 7.16 12.80
C ALA A 158 -11.10 8.51 12.88
N ARG A 159 -9.77 8.48 12.99
CA ARG A 159 -8.90 9.67 13.08
C ARG A 159 -7.66 9.48 12.24
N GLY A 160 -7.08 10.60 11.81
CA GLY A 160 -5.79 10.64 11.13
C GLY A 160 -4.63 10.22 12.04
N ASN A 161 -3.52 9.87 11.43
CA ASN A 161 -2.27 9.47 12.11
C ASN A 161 -1.16 10.54 12.03
N VAL A 162 -1.30 11.56 11.17
CA VAL A 162 -0.38 12.72 11.12
C VAL A 162 -1.02 13.94 11.78
N THR A 163 -2.27 14.21 11.47
CA THR A 163 -3.12 15.17 12.16
C THR A 163 -4.41 14.47 12.57
N PRO A 164 -5.24 15.02 13.46
CA PRO A 164 -6.54 14.39 13.77
C PRO A 164 -7.43 14.13 12.54
N HIS A 165 -7.14 14.78 11.41
CA HIS A 165 -7.98 14.78 10.22
C HIS A 165 -7.34 14.10 9.01
N ALA A 166 -6.02 13.85 9.02
CA ALA A 166 -5.27 13.39 7.85
C ALA A 166 -4.44 12.14 8.11
N GLU A 167 -4.52 11.22 7.16
CA GLU A 167 -3.64 10.07 7.05
C GLU A 167 -2.35 10.46 6.30
N PHE A 168 -1.26 9.73 6.55
CA PHE A 168 0.10 10.07 6.11
C PHE A 168 0.22 10.21 4.59
N ASN A 169 -0.22 9.24 3.80
CA ASN A 169 -0.09 9.25 2.34
C ASN A 169 -0.84 10.44 1.73
N PHE A 170 -2.06 10.69 2.20
CA PHE A 170 -2.87 11.83 1.75
C PHE A 170 -2.36 13.16 2.28
N TYR A 171 -1.75 13.17 3.46
CA TYR A 171 -1.08 14.36 3.97
C TYR A 171 0.19 14.69 3.18
N CYS A 172 0.96 13.68 2.74
CA CYS A 172 2.15 13.89 1.93
C CYS A 172 1.84 14.48 0.56
N ASP A 173 0.82 13.95 -0.14
CA ASP A 173 0.43 14.44 -1.47
C ASP A 173 -1.11 14.51 -1.63
N PRO A 174 -1.75 15.52 -1.00
CA PRO A 174 -3.21 15.66 -1.09
C PRO A 174 -3.70 16.02 -2.49
N GLU A 175 -2.86 16.66 -3.30
CA GLU A 175 -3.15 16.95 -4.70
C GLU A 175 -3.25 15.66 -5.52
N ALA A 176 -2.29 14.75 -5.35
CA ALA A 176 -2.33 13.44 -6.02
C ALA A 176 -3.53 12.60 -5.56
N ALA A 177 -3.83 12.62 -4.26
CA ALA A 177 -5.02 11.94 -3.73
C ALA A 177 -6.32 12.48 -4.37
N ALA A 178 -6.44 13.81 -4.47
CA ALA A 178 -7.59 14.43 -5.12
C ALA A 178 -7.71 14.05 -6.60
N ILE A 179 -6.61 14.01 -7.36
CA ILE A 179 -6.60 13.61 -8.77
C ILE A 179 -7.09 12.18 -8.93
N VAL A 180 -6.53 11.25 -8.15
CA VAL A 180 -6.88 9.82 -8.25
C VAL A 180 -8.33 9.56 -7.88
N LEU A 181 -8.80 10.14 -6.76
CA LEU A 181 -10.18 9.97 -6.28
C LEU A 181 -11.23 10.61 -7.19
N ASN A 182 -10.84 11.58 -8.04
CA ASN A 182 -11.74 12.23 -9.00
C ASN A 182 -11.50 11.81 -10.46
N SER A 183 -10.68 10.76 -10.68
CA SER A 183 -10.29 10.32 -12.02
C SER A 183 -11.39 9.58 -12.81
N GLY A 184 -12.47 9.18 -12.16
CA GLY A 184 -13.49 8.31 -12.74
C GLY A 184 -13.09 6.82 -12.81
N ALA A 185 -11.87 6.45 -12.38
CA ALA A 185 -11.49 5.06 -12.21
C ALA A 185 -12.27 4.42 -11.06
N SER A 186 -12.53 3.11 -11.13
CA SER A 186 -13.06 2.36 -9.98
C SER A 186 -12.01 2.32 -8.87
N VAL A 187 -12.31 2.92 -7.71
CA VAL A 187 -11.39 2.99 -6.56
C VAL A 187 -11.94 2.17 -5.39
N ILE A 188 -11.08 1.35 -4.79
CA ILE A 188 -11.33 0.70 -3.51
C ILE A 188 -10.37 1.31 -2.49
N ALA A 189 -10.90 1.93 -1.44
CA ALA A 189 -10.08 2.65 -0.45
C ALA A 189 -10.11 1.96 0.92
N ALA A 190 -8.94 1.55 1.39
CA ALA A 190 -8.70 1.03 2.73
C ALA A 190 -8.03 2.11 3.58
N GLY A 191 -8.84 2.99 4.18
CA GLY A 191 -8.37 4.09 5.03
C GLY A 191 -8.16 3.69 6.49
N LEU A 192 -7.76 4.67 7.31
CA LEU A 192 -7.58 4.47 8.75
C LEU A 192 -8.87 4.05 9.46
N ASP A 193 -10.02 4.23 8.81
CA ASP A 193 -11.33 3.73 9.25
C ASP A 193 -11.33 2.24 9.59
N VAL A 194 -10.53 1.45 8.86
CA VAL A 194 -10.41 0.00 9.08
C VAL A 194 -9.00 -0.43 9.48
N THR A 195 -7.97 0.25 8.99
CA THR A 195 -6.58 -0.18 9.17
C THR A 195 -6.08 0.05 10.60
N MET A 196 -6.70 0.98 11.35
CA MET A 196 -6.43 1.24 12.77
C MET A 196 -7.20 0.32 13.72
N ASN A 197 -7.88 -0.73 13.22
CA ASN A 197 -8.58 -1.67 14.08
C ASN A 197 -7.57 -2.43 14.98
N PRO A 198 -7.63 -2.26 16.32
CA PRO A 198 -6.63 -2.84 17.23
C PRO A 198 -6.66 -4.37 17.24
N LYS A 199 -7.80 -4.99 16.87
CA LYS A 199 -7.92 -6.46 16.77
C LYS A 199 -7.26 -7.04 15.53
N CYS A 200 -6.85 -6.17 14.58
CA CYS A 200 -6.11 -6.54 13.37
C CYS A 200 -4.60 -6.26 13.49
N ALA A 201 -4.17 -5.56 14.54
CA ALA A 201 -2.78 -5.21 14.75
C ALA A 201 -1.93 -6.44 15.11
N VAL A 202 -0.66 -6.40 14.72
CA VAL A 202 0.33 -7.41 15.09
C VAL A 202 0.89 -7.07 16.46
N GLY A 203 0.81 -8.02 17.39
CA GLY A 203 1.50 -7.98 18.69
C GLY A 203 2.53 -9.11 18.78
N LYS A 204 3.25 -9.19 19.92
CA LYS A 204 4.31 -10.20 20.17
C LYS A 204 3.82 -11.64 19.94
N GLY A 205 2.57 -11.94 20.35
CA GLY A 205 1.97 -13.28 20.13
C GLY A 205 1.76 -13.62 18.65
N MET A 206 1.37 -12.65 17.84
CA MET A 206 1.22 -12.86 16.39
C MET A 206 2.59 -12.94 15.70
N LEU A 207 3.58 -12.15 16.12
CA LEU A 207 4.96 -12.26 15.62
C LEU A 207 5.52 -13.66 15.88
N LYS A 208 5.32 -14.22 17.08
CA LYS A 208 5.72 -15.60 17.39
C LYS A 208 5.06 -16.60 16.44
N LYS A 209 3.77 -16.45 16.17
CA LYS A 209 3.07 -17.32 15.19
C LYS A 209 3.68 -17.18 13.78
N ILE A 210 3.98 -15.96 13.33
CA ILE A 210 4.60 -15.72 12.02
C ILE A 210 5.98 -16.39 11.94
N SER A 211 6.83 -16.25 12.96
CA SER A 211 8.16 -16.86 12.99
C SER A 211 8.13 -18.40 12.97
N MET A 212 7.03 -19.00 13.41
CA MET A 212 6.82 -20.47 13.41
C MET A 212 6.22 -21.00 12.09
N LEU A 213 5.82 -20.15 11.13
CA LEU A 213 5.25 -20.58 9.86
C LEU A 213 6.28 -21.29 8.96
N GLY A 214 7.56 -20.98 9.16
CA GLY A 214 8.65 -21.47 8.31
C GLY A 214 8.70 -20.83 6.93
N GLY A 215 9.81 -21.04 6.23
CA GLY A 215 10.05 -20.51 4.89
C GLY A 215 10.51 -19.05 4.83
N ARG A 216 11.09 -18.69 3.69
CA ARG A 216 11.74 -17.36 3.47
C ARG A 216 10.80 -16.18 3.71
N THR A 217 9.57 -16.28 3.25
CA THR A 217 8.56 -15.20 3.37
C THR A 217 8.28 -14.85 4.83
N ALA A 218 8.03 -15.86 5.66
CA ALA A 218 7.77 -15.68 7.08
C ALA A 218 9.02 -15.21 7.85
N GLU A 219 10.20 -15.72 7.47
CA GLU A 219 11.48 -15.30 8.05
C GLU A 219 11.74 -13.80 7.81
N VAL A 220 11.60 -13.34 6.54
CA VAL A 220 11.76 -11.94 6.17
C VAL A 220 10.75 -11.05 6.91
N ALA A 221 9.48 -11.44 6.93
CA ALA A 221 8.43 -10.71 7.65
C ALA A 221 8.73 -10.61 9.15
N SER A 222 9.19 -11.69 9.77
CA SER A 222 9.53 -11.72 11.20
C SER A 222 10.69 -10.80 11.55
N LYS A 223 11.75 -10.77 10.72
CA LYS A 223 12.90 -9.87 10.91
C LYS A 223 12.47 -8.39 10.85
N ILE A 224 11.62 -8.05 9.88
CA ILE A 224 11.14 -6.68 9.70
C ILE A 224 10.22 -6.26 10.85
N LEU A 225 9.27 -7.13 11.24
CA LEU A 225 8.29 -6.87 12.29
C LEU A 225 8.88 -6.86 13.72
N ALA A 226 10.07 -7.40 13.92
CA ALA A 226 10.72 -7.38 15.23
C ALA A 226 10.99 -5.95 15.74
N TYR A 227 11.38 -5.04 14.84
CA TYR A 227 11.73 -3.66 15.20
C TYR A 227 10.57 -2.86 15.82
N PRO A 228 9.39 -2.74 15.18
CA PRO A 228 8.30 -1.99 15.79
C PRO A 228 7.79 -2.67 17.07
N LEU A 229 7.81 -4.00 17.16
CA LEU A 229 7.33 -4.73 18.34
C LEU A 229 8.33 -4.76 19.51
N PHE A 230 9.58 -4.33 19.28
CA PHE A 230 10.51 -3.98 20.34
C PHE A 230 10.17 -2.61 20.96
N ARG A 231 9.60 -1.69 20.18
CA ARG A 231 9.31 -0.30 20.56
C ARG A 231 7.87 -0.08 21.01
N TYR A 232 6.93 -0.85 20.47
CA TYR A 232 5.50 -0.71 20.69
C TYR A 232 4.87 -2.07 21.01
N ASP A 233 3.77 -2.06 21.73
CA ASP A 233 3.03 -3.30 22.06
C ASP A 233 2.37 -3.92 20.83
N VAL A 234 1.95 -3.09 19.89
CA VAL A 234 1.30 -3.49 18.64
C VAL A 234 1.77 -2.64 17.47
N PHE A 235 1.69 -3.22 16.26
CA PHE A 235 1.98 -2.53 15.01
C PHE A 235 0.85 -2.80 14.00
N HIS A 236 0.38 -1.74 13.34
CA HIS A 236 -0.68 -1.84 12.33
C HIS A 236 -0.09 -2.14 10.95
N LEU A 237 -0.65 -3.13 10.26
CA LEU A 237 -0.28 -3.51 8.90
C LEU A 237 -1.20 -2.81 7.89
N HIS A 238 -1.11 -1.47 7.81
CA HIS A 238 -2.03 -0.66 7.01
C HIS A 238 -2.15 -1.18 5.56
N ASP A 239 -1.03 -1.42 4.90
CA ASP A 239 -0.96 -1.76 3.48
C ASP A 239 -1.48 -3.13 3.14
N VAL A 240 -1.43 -4.05 4.11
CA VAL A 240 -2.01 -5.39 3.94
C VAL A 240 -3.53 -5.33 3.73
N PHE A 241 -4.21 -4.29 4.25
CA PHE A 241 -5.65 -4.11 4.03
C PHE A 241 -5.99 -3.84 2.56
N ALA A 242 -5.14 -3.12 1.83
CA ALA A 242 -5.34 -2.90 0.39
C ALA A 242 -5.26 -4.24 -0.37
N VAL A 243 -4.23 -5.06 -0.13
CA VAL A 243 -4.11 -6.39 -0.74
C VAL A 243 -5.29 -7.29 -0.34
N ALA A 244 -5.69 -7.26 0.94
CA ALA A 244 -6.79 -8.06 1.47
C ALA A 244 -8.15 -7.65 0.89
N SER A 245 -8.40 -6.36 0.70
CA SER A 245 -9.67 -5.85 0.15
C SER A 245 -9.90 -6.29 -1.30
N LEU A 246 -8.83 -6.45 -2.07
CA LEU A 246 -8.89 -7.00 -3.42
C LEU A 246 -9.08 -8.53 -3.41
N LEU A 247 -8.28 -9.25 -2.63
CA LEU A 247 -8.28 -10.73 -2.63
C LEU A 247 -9.47 -11.36 -1.93
N LYS A 248 -10.00 -10.71 -0.91
CA LYS A 248 -11.05 -11.21 -0.02
C LYS A 248 -12.05 -10.10 0.33
N PRO A 249 -12.74 -9.49 -0.66
CA PRO A 249 -13.68 -8.40 -0.42
C PRO A 249 -14.79 -8.76 0.58
N SER A 250 -15.16 -10.05 0.68
CA SER A 250 -16.15 -10.54 1.65
C SER A 250 -15.72 -10.41 3.13
N MET A 251 -14.46 -10.03 3.40
CA MET A 251 -14.04 -9.67 4.76
C MET A 251 -14.41 -8.24 5.14
N PHE A 252 -14.76 -7.41 4.16
CA PHE A 252 -14.98 -5.99 4.34
C PHE A 252 -16.44 -5.63 4.09
N ARG A 253 -16.95 -4.69 4.88
CA ARG A 253 -18.11 -3.91 4.47
C ARG A 253 -17.58 -2.67 3.79
N MET A 254 -18.07 -2.40 2.59
CA MET A 254 -17.69 -1.22 1.81
C MET A 254 -18.93 -0.35 1.59
N VAL A 255 -18.69 0.96 1.49
CA VAL A 255 -19.74 1.96 1.21
C VAL A 255 -19.31 2.80 0.02
N ASP A 256 -20.24 3.12 -0.86
CA ASP A 256 -19.99 4.01 -1.99
C ASP A 256 -19.94 5.44 -1.50
N CYS A 257 -18.93 6.18 -1.92
CA CYS A 257 -18.70 7.54 -1.46
C CYS A 257 -18.26 8.45 -2.61
N MET A 258 -18.70 9.70 -2.55
CA MET A 258 -18.03 10.81 -3.20
C MET A 258 -17.04 11.41 -2.19
N VAL A 259 -15.79 11.58 -2.60
CA VAL A 259 -14.71 12.04 -1.71
C VAL A 259 -13.99 13.22 -2.33
N SER A 260 -13.81 14.29 -1.57
CA SER A 260 -12.87 15.36 -1.88
C SER A 260 -11.76 15.42 -0.84
N VAL A 261 -10.61 15.99 -1.21
CA VAL A 261 -9.42 16.08 -0.34
C VAL A 261 -9.01 17.54 -0.19
N ASP A 262 -8.89 17.99 1.06
CA ASP A 262 -8.38 19.32 1.37
C ASP A 262 -6.87 19.39 1.11
N LYS A 263 -6.46 20.32 0.25
CA LYS A 263 -5.06 20.41 -0.22
C LYS A 263 -4.19 21.34 0.64
N PHE A 264 -4.81 22.25 1.42
CA PHE A 264 -4.11 23.36 2.07
C PHE A 264 -4.54 23.58 3.53
N GLY A 265 -3.75 24.37 4.25
CA GLY A 265 -4.05 24.86 5.58
C GLY A 265 -4.08 23.75 6.64
N LYS A 266 -4.78 24.02 7.74
CA LYS A 266 -4.85 23.11 8.91
C LYS A 266 -5.54 21.75 8.63
N PHE A 267 -6.29 21.70 7.54
CA PHE A 267 -7.02 20.49 7.13
C PHE A 267 -6.36 19.75 5.96
N ARG A 268 -5.12 20.10 5.57
CA ARG A 268 -4.36 19.41 4.51
C ARG A 268 -4.45 17.89 4.67
N GLY A 269 -4.84 17.19 3.61
CA GLY A 269 -4.96 15.73 3.57
C GLY A 269 -6.26 15.18 4.18
N ARG A 270 -7.18 16.07 4.66
CA ARG A 270 -8.48 15.63 5.17
C ARG A 270 -9.37 15.17 4.01
N CYS A 271 -10.00 14.00 4.17
CA CYS A 271 -11.09 13.59 3.30
C CYS A 271 -12.42 14.21 3.76
N VAL A 272 -13.14 14.79 2.83
CA VAL A 272 -14.53 15.22 3.01
C VAL A 272 -15.39 14.23 2.23
N THR A 273 -16.14 13.40 2.95
CA THR A 273 -16.85 12.25 2.41
C THR A 273 -18.35 12.44 2.44
N THR A 274 -19.01 12.18 1.32
CA THR A 274 -20.46 12.12 1.22
C THR A 274 -20.87 10.71 0.82
N LEU A 275 -21.75 10.07 1.59
CA LEU A 275 -22.29 8.76 1.27
C LEU A 275 -23.23 8.88 0.08
N LYS A 276 -22.77 8.45 -1.08
CA LYS A 276 -23.48 8.54 -2.34
C LYS A 276 -22.92 7.50 -3.29
N LYS A 277 -23.77 6.91 -4.13
CA LYS A 277 -23.32 6.01 -5.19
C LYS A 277 -22.34 6.75 -6.11
N ASP A 278 -21.09 6.29 -6.11
CA ASP A 278 -20.00 6.85 -6.89
C ASP A 278 -18.99 5.74 -7.23
N HIS A 279 -17.91 6.09 -7.89
CA HIS A 279 -16.82 5.19 -8.30
C HIS A 279 -15.82 4.86 -7.17
N VAL A 280 -15.92 5.49 -6.00
CA VAL A 280 -15.08 5.22 -4.83
C VAL A 280 -15.85 4.36 -3.82
N LYS A 281 -15.28 3.19 -3.50
CA LYS A 281 -15.77 2.28 -2.45
C LYS A 281 -14.83 2.34 -1.26
N VAL A 282 -15.31 2.82 -0.12
CA VAL A 282 -14.51 2.93 1.11
C VAL A 282 -14.81 1.75 2.03
N CYS A 283 -13.77 1.07 2.50
CA CYS A 283 -13.88 0.03 3.52
C CYS A 283 -14.30 0.66 4.86
N SER A 284 -15.50 0.31 5.36
CA SER A 284 -16.07 0.85 6.59
C SER A 284 -15.93 -0.08 7.79
N SER A 285 -15.77 -1.38 7.57
CA SER A 285 -15.47 -2.35 8.63
C SER A 285 -14.78 -3.59 8.06
N VAL A 286 -14.16 -4.39 8.93
CA VAL A 286 -13.43 -5.61 8.58
C VAL A 286 -13.75 -6.72 9.57
N ASP A 287 -13.85 -7.97 9.08
CA ASP A 287 -13.83 -9.15 9.93
C ASP A 287 -12.40 -9.41 10.41
N ASN A 288 -12.10 -8.98 11.62
CA ASN A 288 -10.77 -9.06 12.20
C ASN A 288 -10.24 -10.50 12.33
N LYS A 289 -11.10 -11.49 12.62
CA LYS A 289 -10.67 -12.91 12.69
C LYS A 289 -10.23 -13.43 11.33
N LYS A 290 -10.98 -13.10 10.28
CA LYS A 290 -10.60 -13.45 8.90
C LYS A 290 -9.36 -12.71 8.44
N PHE A 291 -9.20 -11.43 8.80
CA PHE A 291 -8.00 -10.65 8.47
C PHE A 291 -6.74 -11.24 9.10
N VAL A 292 -6.74 -11.55 10.39
CA VAL A 292 -5.58 -12.20 11.06
C VAL A 292 -5.24 -13.55 10.41
N LYS A 293 -6.26 -14.36 10.09
CA LYS A 293 -6.05 -15.61 9.35
C LYS A 293 -5.45 -15.38 7.96
N PHE A 294 -5.90 -14.32 7.27
CA PHE A 294 -5.40 -13.94 5.94
C PHE A 294 -3.90 -13.59 6.01
N VAL A 295 -3.48 -12.78 6.98
CA VAL A 295 -2.05 -12.43 7.16
C VAL A 295 -1.20 -13.67 7.41
N LEU A 296 -1.60 -14.53 8.35
CA LEU A 296 -0.84 -15.76 8.67
C LEU A 296 -0.78 -16.70 7.46
N HIS A 297 -1.88 -16.89 6.74
CA HIS A 297 -1.93 -17.74 5.56
C HIS A 297 -1.09 -17.17 4.42
N GLY A 298 -1.15 -15.85 4.19
CA GLY A 298 -0.40 -15.18 3.12
C GLY A 298 1.12 -15.19 3.33
N LEU A 299 1.57 -15.25 4.59
CA LEU A 299 2.99 -15.37 4.92
C LEU A 299 3.49 -16.82 4.98
N LYS A 300 2.60 -17.80 5.05
CA LYS A 300 2.98 -19.22 5.00
C LYS A 300 3.47 -19.58 3.61
N GLN A 301 4.63 -20.23 3.52
CA GLN A 301 5.13 -20.73 2.25
C GLN A 301 4.18 -21.83 1.73
N HIS A 302 3.59 -21.60 0.57
CA HIS A 302 2.87 -22.63 -0.14
C HIS A 302 3.91 -23.45 -0.89
N GLY A 303 3.90 -24.79 -0.72
CA GLY A 303 4.80 -25.67 -1.43
C GLY A 303 4.70 -25.43 -2.93
N SER A 304 5.82 -25.30 -3.59
CA SER A 304 5.97 -25.27 -5.05
C SER A 304 5.61 -26.61 -5.64
#